data_81bcd4ffba251a20019c8ef6e3f897cc
#
_entry.id   81bcd4ffba251a20019c8ef6e3f897cc
#
_cell.length_a   1.000
_cell.length_b   1.000
_cell.length_c   1.000
_cell.angle_alpha   90.00
_cell.angle_beta   90.00
_cell.angle_gamma   90.00
#
_symmetry.space_group_name_H-M   'P 1'
#
loop_
_entity.id
_entity.type
_entity.pdbx_description
1 polymer ?
#
loop_
_entity_poly.entity_id
_entity_poly.type
_entity_poly.pdbx_seq_one_letter_code
_entity_poly.pdbx_strand_id
1 'polypeptide(L)'
;MNLALLNAAFLVADVVKVFNPQSPQARAIFDLAIVVIVVMVVIFAVVVGIVMYALLGFPRWREGERDPEQVKGNNTIEIVWTAIPLAIVTMLFVLSARTMGISDPPPPPKPDIVVIGHQWWWEARYTNSGVVTANEIHIPLGKSLALRLDSADVLHEFWVPELARKIATVPGHPNHIWIQADKRGTYLGFCSEFCGTEHAWMHFLIVAEPQEEFQRWEQAQLVAASPPVSENARKGLALFEQMSCINCHAIKGTIASAQVGPDLTHFASRKQLGAGIVANTPENLRRWLHDPQQVKVGVKMPNFKFTEEQVTQLADYIETLK
;
A
#
# COMPACT_ATOMS: atom_id res chain seq x y z
N MET A 1 -23.94 16.12 -6.93
CA MET A 1 -22.68 15.68 -6.32
C MET A 1 -23.01 15.16 -4.92
N ASN A 2 -23.00 13.85 -4.75
CA ASN A 2 -23.69 13.16 -3.65
C ASN A 2 -22.85 13.27 -2.35
N LEU A 3 -23.43 13.75 -1.24
CA LEU A 3 -22.78 13.86 0.09
C LEU A 3 -22.14 12.54 0.56
N ALA A 4 -22.67 11.39 0.11
CA ALA A 4 -22.13 10.05 0.41
C ALA A 4 -20.72 9.81 -0.20
N LEU A 5 -20.39 10.45 -1.33
CA LEU A 5 -19.04 10.40 -1.92
C LEU A 5 -18.05 11.27 -1.13
N LEU A 6 -18.51 12.34 -0.48
CA LEU A 6 -17.69 13.17 0.41
C LEU A 6 -17.32 12.42 1.70
N ASN A 7 -18.22 11.61 2.27
CA ASN A 7 -17.92 10.81 3.45
C ASN A 7 -16.98 9.64 3.16
N ALA A 8 -17.03 9.03 1.96
CA ALA A 8 -16.04 8.04 1.53
C ALA A 8 -14.65 8.68 1.31
N ALA A 9 -14.59 9.91 0.80
CA ALA A 9 -13.35 10.66 0.65
C ALA A 9 -12.71 11.03 2.02
N PHE A 10 -13.49 11.20 3.08
CA PHE A 10 -12.96 11.48 4.43
C PHE A 10 -12.29 10.27 5.10
N LEU A 11 -12.66 9.03 4.75
CA LEU A 11 -11.97 7.82 5.23
C LEU A 11 -10.63 7.58 4.49
N VAL A 12 -10.47 8.15 3.30
CA VAL A 12 -9.23 8.13 2.49
C VAL A 12 -8.37 9.37 2.75
N ALA A 13 -8.88 10.38 3.44
CA ALA A 13 -8.17 11.62 3.79
C ALA A 13 -7.21 11.49 4.99
N ASP A 14 -6.82 10.27 5.39
CA ASP A 14 -5.53 10.11 6.04
C ASP A 14 -4.46 10.35 4.98
N VAL A 15 -4.04 11.62 4.92
CA VAL A 15 -2.95 12.12 4.07
C VAL A 15 -1.84 11.07 4.06
N VAL A 16 -1.41 10.66 2.87
CA VAL A 16 -0.29 9.73 2.70
C VAL A 16 0.90 10.24 3.50
N LYS A 17 1.18 9.61 4.64
CA LYS A 17 2.14 10.09 5.65
C LYS A 17 3.59 9.72 5.28
N VAL A 18 4.04 10.14 4.10
CA VAL A 18 5.40 9.85 3.60
C VAL A 18 6.49 10.39 4.54
N PHE A 19 6.23 11.52 5.20
CA PHE A 19 7.18 12.18 6.10
C PHE A 19 6.98 11.81 7.58
N ASN A 20 6.32 10.68 7.87
CA ASN A 20 6.11 10.18 9.22
C ASN A 20 6.64 8.73 9.38
N PRO A 21 7.96 8.51 9.30
CA PRO A 21 8.51 7.16 9.35
C PRO A 21 8.24 6.49 10.70
N GLN A 22 7.70 5.26 10.66
CA GLN A 22 7.35 4.45 11.81
C GLN A 22 8.09 3.10 11.83
N SER A 23 9.20 3.01 11.07
CA SER A 23 10.10 1.86 11.04
C SER A 23 11.55 2.30 10.86
N PRO A 24 12.55 1.44 11.15
CA PRO A 24 13.95 1.72 10.84
C PRO A 24 14.19 1.93 9.33
N GLN A 25 13.51 1.14 8.47
CA GLN A 25 13.63 1.22 7.01
C GLN A 25 13.11 2.56 6.47
N ALA A 26 11.89 2.95 6.87
CA ALA A 26 11.31 4.22 6.45
C ALA A 26 12.11 5.41 7.00
N ARG A 27 12.66 5.31 8.22
CA ARG A 27 13.51 6.35 8.81
C ARG A 27 14.80 6.56 8.03
N ALA A 28 15.48 5.48 7.64
CA ALA A 28 16.70 5.58 6.83
C ALA A 28 16.44 6.27 5.48
N ILE A 29 15.30 5.98 4.84
CA ILE A 29 14.86 6.63 3.60
C ILE A 29 14.54 8.11 3.85
N PHE A 30 13.84 8.42 4.94
CA PHE A 30 13.49 9.79 5.32
C PHE A 30 14.74 10.64 5.58
N ASP A 31 15.71 10.13 6.33
CA ASP A 31 16.96 10.83 6.66
C ASP A 31 17.75 11.14 5.36
N LEU A 32 17.85 10.19 4.44
CA LEU A 32 18.45 10.42 3.13
C LEU A 32 17.67 11.48 2.33
N ALA A 33 16.34 11.43 2.33
CA ALA A 33 15.52 12.40 1.62
C ALA A 33 15.74 13.83 2.15
N ILE A 34 15.88 14.01 3.47
CA ILE A 34 16.18 15.33 4.05
C ILE A 34 17.54 15.85 3.56
N VAL A 35 18.58 15.00 3.54
CA VAL A 35 19.91 15.40 3.01
C VAL A 35 19.79 15.83 1.54
N VAL A 36 19.09 15.05 0.71
CA VAL A 36 18.88 15.38 -0.70
C VAL A 36 18.14 16.72 -0.86
N ILE A 37 17.06 16.94 -0.09
CA ILE A 37 16.28 18.18 -0.14
C ILE A 37 17.16 19.37 0.25
N VAL A 38 17.96 19.27 1.30
CA VAL A 38 18.88 20.34 1.72
C VAL A 38 19.89 20.66 0.63
N VAL A 39 20.51 19.64 0.03
CA VAL A 39 21.44 19.84 -1.10
C VAL A 39 20.75 20.52 -2.28
N MET A 40 19.56 20.09 -2.64
CA MET A 40 18.76 20.69 -3.72
C MET A 40 18.43 22.16 -3.45
N VAL A 41 18.01 22.50 -2.23
CA VAL A 41 17.70 23.88 -1.83
C VAL A 41 18.94 24.76 -1.91
N VAL A 42 20.09 24.27 -1.44
CA VAL A 42 21.36 25.03 -1.50
C VAL A 42 21.77 25.28 -2.96
N ILE A 43 21.75 24.23 -3.81
CA ILE A 43 22.07 24.37 -5.24
C ILE A 43 21.12 25.37 -5.90
N PHE A 44 19.83 25.23 -5.65
CA PHE A 44 18.81 26.14 -6.19
C PHE A 44 19.06 27.60 -5.77
N ALA A 45 19.34 27.84 -4.49
CA ALA A 45 19.63 29.17 -3.97
C ALA A 45 20.89 29.79 -4.61
N VAL A 46 21.95 28.99 -4.80
CA VAL A 46 23.18 29.41 -5.46
C VAL A 46 22.90 29.80 -6.93
N VAL A 47 22.20 28.94 -7.67
CA VAL A 47 21.89 29.18 -9.10
C VAL A 47 21.01 30.41 -9.25
N VAL A 48 19.92 30.51 -8.45
CA VAL A 48 19.05 31.72 -8.48
C VAL A 48 19.81 32.98 -8.09
N GLY A 49 20.68 32.86 -7.07
CA GLY A 49 21.53 34.02 -6.64
C GLY A 49 22.46 34.52 -7.76
N ILE A 50 23.11 33.58 -8.47
CA ILE A 50 23.98 33.95 -9.63
C ILE A 50 23.15 34.59 -10.77
N VAL A 51 21.99 33.97 -11.09
CA VAL A 51 21.10 34.53 -12.14
C VAL A 51 20.62 35.92 -11.76
N MET A 52 20.16 36.12 -10.52
CA MET A 52 19.71 37.43 -10.04
C MET A 52 20.85 38.45 -10.02
N TYR A 53 22.06 38.03 -9.59
CA TYR A 53 23.25 38.89 -9.66
C TYR A 53 23.54 39.33 -11.10
N ALA A 54 23.50 38.40 -12.05
CA ALA A 54 23.73 38.72 -13.47
C ALA A 54 22.67 39.68 -14.03
N LEU A 55 21.39 39.43 -13.76
CA LEU A 55 20.28 40.25 -14.24
C LEU A 55 20.27 41.68 -13.66
N LEU A 56 20.58 41.80 -12.37
CA LEU A 56 20.55 43.09 -11.67
C LEU A 56 21.87 43.86 -11.83
N GLY A 57 23.00 43.14 -11.84
CA GLY A 57 24.33 43.75 -11.93
C GLY A 57 24.73 44.18 -13.35
N PHE A 58 24.25 43.44 -14.35
CA PHE A 58 24.63 43.67 -15.77
C PHE A 58 23.38 43.80 -16.66
N PRO A 59 22.53 44.81 -16.41
CA PRO A 59 21.36 45.03 -17.24
C PRO A 59 21.77 45.58 -18.63
N ARG A 60 21.32 44.89 -19.70
CA ARG A 60 21.64 45.19 -21.11
C ARG A 60 21.44 46.68 -21.49
N TRP A 61 20.52 47.37 -20.85
CA TRP A 61 20.26 48.80 -21.11
C TRP A 61 21.32 49.77 -20.52
N ARG A 62 22.25 49.27 -19.68
CA ARG A 62 23.40 50.03 -19.16
C ARG A 62 24.65 49.88 -20.01
N GLU A 63 24.70 48.88 -20.86
CA GLU A 63 25.83 48.61 -21.77
C GLU A 63 25.56 49.37 -23.08
N GLY A 64 26.44 50.30 -23.44
CA GLY A 64 26.45 50.89 -24.78
C GLY A 64 26.79 49.83 -25.83
N GLU A 65 26.80 50.19 -27.14
CA GLU A 65 27.04 49.30 -28.30
C GLU A 65 28.40 48.58 -28.32
N ARG A 66 29.10 48.43 -27.19
CA ARG A 66 30.39 47.73 -27.14
C ARG A 66 30.16 46.24 -26.90
N ASP A 67 30.74 45.41 -27.75
CA ASP A 67 30.82 43.97 -27.52
C ASP A 67 31.55 43.68 -26.21
N PRO A 68 31.08 42.76 -25.39
CA PRO A 68 31.71 42.40 -24.13
C PRO A 68 33.12 41.79 -24.41
N GLU A 69 34.05 42.06 -23.50
CA GLU A 69 35.39 41.50 -23.57
C GLU A 69 35.33 39.96 -23.54
N GLN A 70 35.97 39.34 -24.51
CA GLN A 70 36.03 37.85 -24.61
C GLN A 70 37.03 37.30 -23.59
N VAL A 71 36.56 36.90 -22.44
CA VAL A 71 37.35 36.33 -21.36
C VAL A 71 37.63 34.84 -21.68
N LYS A 72 38.91 34.46 -21.76
CA LYS A 72 39.32 33.05 -21.79
C LYS A 72 39.10 32.43 -20.43
N GLY A 73 38.80 31.10 -20.36
CA GLY A 73 38.47 30.38 -19.14
C GLY A 73 39.40 30.63 -17.94
N ASN A 74 38.98 30.22 -16.78
CA ASN A 74 39.74 30.30 -15.53
C ASN A 74 39.84 28.89 -14.90
N ASN A 75 41.03 28.29 -15.03
CA ASN A 75 41.27 26.90 -14.53
C ASN A 75 40.89 26.67 -13.07
N THR A 76 41.07 27.69 -12.21
CA THR A 76 40.72 27.56 -10.79
C THR A 76 39.19 27.47 -10.62
N ILE A 77 38.44 28.33 -11.29
CA ILE A 77 36.97 28.28 -11.25
C ILE A 77 36.46 26.98 -11.86
N GLU A 78 37.05 26.55 -12.99
CA GLU A 78 36.70 25.29 -13.65
C GLU A 78 36.89 24.06 -12.77
N ILE A 79 38.02 24.00 -12.06
CA ILE A 79 38.28 22.94 -11.08
C ILE A 79 37.28 22.98 -9.94
N VAL A 80 36.99 24.17 -9.38
CA VAL A 80 36.08 24.32 -8.25
C VAL A 80 34.65 23.88 -8.61
N TRP A 81 34.12 24.36 -9.75
CA TRP A 81 32.75 23.99 -10.13
C TRP A 81 32.60 22.55 -10.61
N THR A 82 33.71 21.84 -10.92
CA THR A 82 33.72 20.42 -11.20
C THR A 82 33.88 19.60 -9.92
N ALA A 83 34.78 20.00 -9.03
CA ALA A 83 35.10 19.26 -7.82
C ALA A 83 33.94 19.24 -6.80
N ILE A 84 33.24 20.37 -6.65
CA ILE A 84 32.10 20.48 -5.71
C ILE A 84 30.94 19.53 -6.09
N PRO A 85 30.39 19.53 -7.32
CA PRO A 85 29.37 18.57 -7.73
C PRO A 85 29.85 17.11 -7.65
N LEU A 86 31.11 16.82 -8.01
CA LEU A 86 31.67 15.48 -7.90
C LEU A 86 31.67 15.01 -6.43
N ALA A 87 32.05 15.86 -5.49
CA ALA A 87 32.04 15.55 -4.07
C ALA A 87 30.59 15.30 -3.57
N ILE A 88 29.62 16.13 -4.00
CA ILE A 88 28.20 15.96 -3.67
C ILE A 88 27.67 14.61 -4.18
N VAL A 89 27.91 14.31 -5.46
CA VAL A 89 27.46 13.04 -6.07
C VAL A 89 28.08 11.84 -5.37
N THR A 90 29.38 11.90 -5.05
CA THR A 90 30.08 10.83 -4.32
C THR A 90 29.48 10.64 -2.91
N MET A 91 29.22 11.73 -2.20
CA MET A 91 28.57 11.69 -0.88
C MET A 91 27.17 11.06 -0.98
N LEU A 92 26.34 11.51 -1.92
CA LEU A 92 24.98 10.98 -2.12
C LEU A 92 25.01 9.49 -2.52
N PHE A 93 25.98 9.07 -3.35
CA PHE A 93 26.16 7.66 -3.69
C PHE A 93 26.44 6.81 -2.44
N VAL A 94 27.38 7.23 -1.60
CA VAL A 94 27.73 6.52 -0.35
C VAL A 94 26.52 6.44 0.60
N LEU A 95 25.82 7.56 0.79
CA LEU A 95 24.61 7.60 1.64
C LEU A 95 23.51 6.70 1.09
N SER A 96 23.27 6.72 -0.22
CA SER A 96 22.29 5.85 -0.88
C SER A 96 22.63 4.37 -0.71
N ALA A 97 23.88 3.99 -0.93
CA ALA A 97 24.32 2.61 -0.75
C ALA A 97 24.12 2.12 0.71
N ARG A 98 24.40 2.98 1.70
CA ARG A 98 24.12 2.66 3.13
C ARG A 98 22.63 2.50 3.39
N THR A 99 21.81 3.43 2.88
CA THR A 99 20.34 3.37 3.04
C THR A 99 19.77 2.11 2.40
N MET A 100 20.24 1.72 1.22
CA MET A 100 19.85 0.46 0.58
C MET A 100 20.18 -0.75 1.46
N GLY A 101 21.35 -0.83 2.06
CA GLY A 101 21.71 -1.92 2.96
C GLY A 101 20.83 -2.03 4.20
N ILE A 102 20.27 -0.90 4.68
CA ILE A 102 19.32 -0.88 5.81
C ILE A 102 17.91 -1.26 5.39
N SER A 103 17.47 -0.70 4.24
CA SER A 103 16.07 -0.82 3.78
C SER A 103 15.81 -2.15 3.09
N ASP A 104 16.82 -2.80 2.54
CA ASP A 104 16.70 -3.98 1.71
C ASP A 104 17.81 -5.02 1.96
N PRO A 105 17.90 -5.54 3.20
CA PRO A 105 18.83 -6.63 3.48
C PRO A 105 18.39 -7.89 2.71
N PRO A 106 19.33 -8.82 2.41
CA PRO A 106 19.02 -10.07 1.72
C PRO A 106 17.86 -10.83 2.41
N PRO A 107 16.90 -11.37 1.65
CA PRO A 107 15.77 -12.10 2.23
C PRO A 107 16.23 -13.44 2.82
N PRO A 108 15.53 -13.94 3.86
CA PRO A 108 15.74 -15.28 4.38
C PRO A 108 15.25 -16.33 3.36
N PRO A 109 15.72 -17.60 3.46
CA PRO A 109 15.28 -18.68 2.58
C PRO A 109 13.75 -18.93 2.61
N LYS A 110 13.12 -18.66 3.77
CA LYS A 110 11.67 -18.76 3.95
C LYS A 110 11.12 -17.41 4.39
N PRO A 111 10.19 -16.79 3.63
CA PRO A 111 9.53 -15.57 4.06
C PRO A 111 8.57 -15.84 5.23
N ASP A 112 8.29 -14.81 6.03
CA ASP A 112 7.27 -14.88 7.08
C ASP A 112 5.85 -14.84 6.48
N ILE A 113 5.66 -14.01 5.46
CA ILE A 113 4.37 -13.80 4.78
C ILE A 113 4.59 -13.80 3.26
N VAL A 114 3.73 -14.45 2.52
CA VAL A 114 3.62 -14.28 1.06
C VAL A 114 2.44 -13.36 0.78
N VAL A 115 2.71 -12.23 0.12
CA VAL A 115 1.67 -11.28 -0.31
C VAL A 115 1.50 -11.40 -1.82
N ILE A 116 0.26 -11.54 -2.28
CA ILE A 116 -0.08 -11.73 -3.69
C ILE A 116 -1.02 -10.61 -4.12
N GLY A 117 -0.61 -9.86 -5.14
CA GLY A 117 -1.46 -8.86 -5.79
C GLY A 117 -2.43 -9.51 -6.77
N HIS A 118 -3.69 -9.15 -6.66
CA HIS A 118 -4.76 -9.50 -7.62
C HIS A 118 -5.43 -8.22 -8.12
N GLN A 119 -6.07 -8.24 -9.25
CA GLN A 119 -6.92 -7.13 -9.71
C GLN A 119 -8.31 -7.20 -9.05
N TRP A 120 -8.65 -6.42 -7.99
CA TRP A 120 -7.85 -5.34 -7.35
C TRP A 120 -7.97 -5.49 -5.85
N TRP A 121 -7.19 -6.39 -5.28
CA TRP A 121 -7.13 -6.70 -3.85
C TRP A 121 -5.80 -7.39 -3.51
N TRP A 122 -5.47 -7.50 -2.22
CA TRP A 122 -4.24 -8.12 -1.76
C TRP A 122 -4.54 -9.36 -0.91
N GLU A 123 -3.91 -10.47 -1.24
CA GLU A 123 -3.92 -11.68 -0.43
C GLU A 123 -2.65 -11.76 0.41
N ALA A 124 -2.76 -12.22 1.66
CA ALA A 124 -1.61 -12.49 2.52
C ALA A 124 -1.69 -13.90 3.10
N ARG A 125 -0.61 -14.67 2.94
CA ARG A 125 -0.46 -16.05 3.44
C ARG A 125 0.68 -16.11 4.42
N TYR A 126 0.41 -16.39 5.68
CA TYR A 126 1.41 -16.56 6.73
C TYR A 126 2.04 -17.94 6.63
N THR A 127 3.34 -18.00 6.35
CA THR A 127 4.02 -19.26 5.98
C THR A 127 4.21 -20.22 7.15
N ASN A 128 4.18 -19.72 8.40
CA ASN A 128 4.38 -20.52 9.60
C ASN A 128 3.08 -21.07 10.16
N SER A 129 2.01 -20.29 10.17
CA SER A 129 0.70 -20.71 10.71
C SER A 129 -0.26 -21.25 9.63
N GLY A 130 -0.06 -20.88 8.36
CA GLY A 130 -0.99 -21.20 7.28
C GLY A 130 -2.23 -20.30 7.24
N VAL A 131 -2.27 -19.24 8.04
CA VAL A 131 -3.35 -18.24 7.98
C VAL A 131 -3.37 -17.56 6.61
N VAL A 132 -4.56 -17.39 6.04
CA VAL A 132 -4.82 -16.64 4.81
C VAL A 132 -5.79 -15.52 5.12
N THR A 133 -5.45 -14.29 4.72
CA THR A 133 -6.32 -13.13 4.86
C THR A 133 -6.26 -12.25 3.61
N ALA A 134 -7.10 -11.23 3.56
CA ALA A 134 -7.16 -10.30 2.43
C ALA A 134 -7.29 -8.86 2.90
N ASN A 135 -6.48 -7.98 2.29
CA ASN A 135 -6.44 -6.52 2.48
C ASN A 135 -6.11 -6.03 3.90
N GLU A 136 -5.98 -6.91 4.88
CA GLU A 136 -5.51 -6.59 6.23
C GLU A 136 -4.43 -7.58 6.62
N ILE A 137 -3.21 -7.06 6.84
CA ILE A 137 -2.03 -7.83 7.19
C ILE A 137 -1.63 -7.45 8.61
N HIS A 138 -1.73 -8.38 9.53
CA HIS A 138 -1.35 -8.18 10.93
C HIS A 138 0.11 -8.51 11.13
N ILE A 139 0.82 -7.68 11.90
CA ILE A 139 2.23 -7.88 12.22
C ILE A 139 2.49 -7.65 13.71
N PRO A 140 3.40 -8.41 14.34
CA PRO A 140 3.83 -8.13 15.70
C PRO A 140 4.68 -6.86 15.75
N LEU A 141 4.43 -6.04 16.77
CA LEU A 141 5.14 -4.79 17.00
C LEU A 141 6.66 -5.02 17.23
N GLY A 142 7.47 -4.18 16.61
CA GLY A 142 8.94 -4.17 16.78
C GLY A 142 9.68 -5.32 16.08
N LYS A 143 8.97 -6.28 15.50
CA LYS A 143 9.58 -7.41 14.78
C LYS A 143 9.69 -7.11 13.29
N SER A 144 10.87 -7.29 12.73
CA SER A 144 11.08 -7.22 11.28
C SER A 144 10.64 -8.53 10.63
N LEU A 145 9.73 -8.44 9.66
CA LEU A 145 9.19 -9.57 8.90
C LEU A 145 9.63 -9.48 7.44
N ALA A 146 10.05 -10.62 6.89
CA ALA A 146 10.36 -10.75 5.47
C ALA A 146 9.09 -11.14 4.70
N LEU A 147 8.64 -10.27 3.80
CA LEU A 147 7.53 -10.54 2.91
C LEU A 147 8.07 -10.94 1.52
N ARG A 148 7.57 -12.03 0.99
CA ARG A 148 7.67 -12.34 -0.44
C ARG A 148 6.47 -11.73 -1.15
N LEU A 149 6.72 -11.10 -2.29
CA LEU A 149 5.73 -10.40 -3.08
C LEU A 149 5.56 -11.06 -4.44
N ASP A 150 4.37 -11.54 -4.71
CA ASP A 150 3.97 -12.19 -5.96
C ASP A 150 2.80 -11.43 -6.60
N SER A 151 2.52 -11.71 -7.87
CA SER A 151 1.30 -11.28 -8.56
C SER A 151 0.62 -12.46 -9.22
N ALA A 152 -0.72 -12.51 -9.12
CA ALA A 152 -1.54 -13.52 -9.75
C ALA A 152 -1.94 -13.16 -11.19
N ASP A 153 -1.81 -11.89 -11.58
CA ASP A 153 -2.34 -11.41 -12.88
C ASP A 153 -1.43 -10.38 -13.57
N VAL A 154 -1.46 -9.13 -13.16
CA VAL A 154 -0.70 -8.03 -13.77
C VAL A 154 0.33 -7.49 -12.81
N LEU A 155 1.15 -6.54 -13.27
CA LEU A 155 2.07 -5.82 -12.42
C LEU A 155 1.30 -4.97 -11.40
N HIS A 156 1.65 -5.08 -10.11
CA HIS A 156 1.25 -4.18 -9.03
C HIS A 156 2.49 -3.68 -8.30
N GLU A 157 2.34 -2.73 -7.38
CA GLU A 157 3.45 -2.32 -6.52
C GLU A 157 2.95 -2.17 -5.07
N PHE A 158 3.59 -2.91 -4.18
CA PHE A 158 3.29 -2.89 -2.75
C PHE A 158 3.99 -1.72 -2.07
N TRP A 159 3.24 -0.85 -1.41
CA TRP A 159 3.80 0.31 -0.73
C TRP A 159 3.04 0.65 0.56
N VAL A 160 3.79 0.78 1.65
CA VAL A 160 3.32 1.30 2.95
C VAL A 160 4.23 2.46 3.33
N PRO A 161 3.87 3.71 3.01
CA PRO A 161 4.74 4.89 3.11
C PRO A 161 5.43 5.08 4.45
N GLU A 162 4.73 4.80 5.55
CA GLU A 162 5.24 4.95 6.90
C GLU A 162 6.19 3.82 7.34
N LEU A 163 6.21 2.68 6.64
CA LEU A 163 6.92 1.49 7.09
C LEU A 163 8.07 1.06 6.18
N ALA A 164 7.95 1.23 4.85
CA ALA A 164 8.93 0.69 3.93
C ALA A 164 8.96 1.42 2.58
N ARG A 165 10.00 1.10 1.79
CA ARG A 165 10.05 1.44 0.38
C ARG A 165 8.90 0.81 -0.39
N LYS A 166 8.69 1.19 -1.62
CA LYS A 166 7.80 0.50 -2.54
C LYS A 166 8.56 -0.51 -3.40
N ILE A 167 7.89 -1.58 -3.82
CA ILE A 167 8.45 -2.65 -4.64
C ILE A 167 7.38 -3.30 -5.51
N ALA A 168 7.72 -3.53 -6.78
CA ALA A 168 6.84 -4.17 -7.73
C ALA A 168 6.55 -5.64 -7.37
N THR A 169 5.30 -6.08 -7.58
CA THR A 169 4.89 -7.48 -7.58
C THR A 169 4.74 -7.92 -9.04
N VAL A 170 5.68 -8.74 -9.51
CA VAL A 170 5.80 -9.09 -10.93
C VAL A 170 5.32 -10.52 -11.15
N PRO A 171 4.39 -10.78 -12.08
CA PRO A 171 3.96 -12.13 -12.40
C PRO A 171 5.14 -13.03 -12.77
N GLY A 172 5.28 -14.15 -12.07
CA GLY A 172 6.35 -15.14 -12.31
C GLY A 172 7.75 -14.74 -11.79
N HIS A 173 7.93 -13.53 -11.25
CA HIS A 173 9.20 -13.05 -10.71
C HIS A 173 9.01 -12.47 -9.30
N PRO A 174 9.08 -13.32 -8.26
CA PRO A 174 8.86 -12.87 -6.89
C PRO A 174 9.90 -11.86 -6.43
N ASN A 175 9.45 -10.79 -5.81
CA ASN A 175 10.27 -9.83 -5.10
C ASN A 175 10.17 -10.04 -3.58
N HIS A 176 10.93 -9.24 -2.82
CA HIS A 176 10.85 -9.25 -1.37
C HIS A 176 10.89 -7.84 -0.79
N ILE A 177 10.36 -7.71 0.42
CA ILE A 177 10.44 -6.48 1.20
C ILE A 177 10.49 -6.83 2.69
N TRP A 178 11.18 -6.01 3.47
CA TRP A 178 11.15 -6.08 4.91
C TRP A 178 10.16 -5.06 5.46
N ILE A 179 9.30 -5.51 6.37
CA ILE A 179 8.30 -4.68 7.05
C ILE A 179 8.49 -4.80 8.56
N GLN A 180 8.49 -3.65 9.23
CA GLN A 180 8.48 -3.51 10.68
C GLN A 180 7.64 -2.29 11.04
N ALA A 181 7.00 -2.31 12.20
CA ALA A 181 6.39 -1.13 12.80
C ALA A 181 6.92 -0.95 14.21
N ASP A 182 7.41 0.26 14.52
CA ASP A 182 7.96 0.61 15.84
C ASP A 182 6.85 1.03 16.82
N LYS A 183 5.68 1.42 16.29
CA LYS A 183 4.53 1.83 17.10
C LYS A 183 3.30 1.02 16.74
N ARG A 184 2.47 0.75 17.77
CA ARG A 184 1.13 0.19 17.56
C ARG A 184 0.30 1.12 16.69
N GLY A 185 -0.39 0.57 15.70
CA GLY A 185 -1.23 1.34 14.81
C GLY A 185 -1.74 0.56 13.61
N THR A 186 -2.50 1.26 12.80
CA THR A 186 -2.96 0.77 11.50
C THR A 186 -2.35 1.68 10.44
N TYR A 187 -1.59 1.11 9.53
CA TYR A 187 -0.84 1.80 8.49
C TYR A 187 -1.47 1.50 7.13
N LEU A 188 -1.76 2.56 6.39
CA LEU A 188 -2.39 2.43 5.08
C LEU A 188 -1.36 2.05 4.02
N GLY A 189 -1.69 1.03 3.24
CA GLY A 189 -0.92 0.58 2.09
C GLY A 189 -1.66 0.79 0.78
N PHE A 190 -0.89 0.92 -0.30
CA PHE A 190 -1.36 1.27 -1.63
C PHE A 190 -0.76 0.35 -2.69
N CYS A 191 -1.48 0.17 -3.78
CA CYS A 191 -0.88 -0.20 -5.06
C CYS A 191 -0.31 1.07 -5.70
N SER A 192 0.99 1.09 -6.02
CA SER A 192 1.68 2.28 -6.57
C SER A 192 2.10 2.10 -8.02
N GLU A 193 1.72 1.00 -8.68
CA GLU A 193 1.92 0.75 -10.11
C GLU A 193 0.58 0.53 -10.79
N PHE A 194 0.35 1.22 -11.91
CA PHE A 194 -0.93 1.15 -12.62
C PHE A 194 -1.27 -0.29 -13.02
N CYS A 195 -2.36 -0.82 -12.47
CA CYS A 195 -2.79 -2.19 -12.64
C CYS A 195 -4.21 -2.34 -13.24
N GLY A 196 -4.75 -1.28 -13.79
CA GLY A 196 -6.07 -1.25 -14.43
C GLY A 196 -7.07 -0.31 -13.77
N THR A 197 -8.36 -0.50 -14.05
CA THR A 197 -9.45 0.44 -13.74
C THR A 197 -9.52 0.81 -12.25
N GLU A 198 -9.32 -0.16 -11.35
CA GLU A 198 -9.45 0.02 -9.91
C GLU A 198 -8.10 0.24 -9.20
N HIS A 199 -7.06 0.62 -9.94
CA HIS A 199 -5.73 0.88 -9.38
C HIS A 199 -5.76 1.85 -8.20
N ALA A 200 -6.46 2.96 -8.32
CA ALA A 200 -6.56 3.98 -7.28
C ALA A 200 -7.34 3.51 -6.02
N TRP A 201 -8.06 2.40 -6.10
CA TRP A 201 -8.90 1.83 -5.06
C TRP A 201 -8.41 0.46 -4.58
N MET A 202 -7.16 0.14 -4.85
CA MET A 202 -6.51 -1.09 -4.41
C MET A 202 -5.63 -0.81 -3.18
N HIS A 203 -6.30 -0.62 -2.05
CA HIS A 203 -5.66 -0.35 -0.76
C HIS A 203 -5.60 -1.61 0.12
N PHE A 204 -4.78 -1.53 1.16
CA PHE A 204 -4.71 -2.53 2.23
C PHE A 204 -4.26 -1.88 3.53
N LEU A 205 -4.35 -2.61 4.63
CA LEU A 205 -3.90 -2.17 5.94
C LEU A 205 -2.79 -3.08 6.46
N ILE A 206 -1.77 -2.49 7.08
CA ILE A 206 -0.88 -3.19 8.01
C ILE A 206 -1.35 -2.86 9.42
N VAL A 207 -1.73 -3.86 10.19
CA VAL A 207 -2.15 -3.74 11.59
C VAL A 207 -1.00 -4.19 12.48
N ALA A 208 -0.33 -3.24 13.11
CA ALA A 208 0.77 -3.52 14.04
C ALA A 208 0.26 -3.55 15.48
N GLU A 209 0.46 -4.65 16.15
CA GLU A 209 -0.07 -4.90 17.49
C GLU A 209 0.93 -5.65 18.36
N PRO A 210 0.82 -5.56 19.72
CA PRO A 210 1.68 -6.30 20.63
C PRO A 210 1.71 -7.79 20.29
N GLN A 211 2.83 -8.45 20.55
CA GLN A 211 3.06 -9.87 20.22
C GLN A 211 1.93 -10.79 20.70
N GLU A 212 1.39 -10.55 21.88
CA GLU A 212 0.30 -11.37 22.44
C GLU A 212 -1.03 -11.16 21.72
N GLU A 213 -1.31 -9.93 21.26
CA GLU A 213 -2.51 -9.62 20.49
C GLU A 213 -2.41 -10.23 19.09
N PHE A 214 -1.24 -10.11 18.46
CA PHE A 214 -0.95 -10.77 17.18
C PHE A 214 -1.15 -12.29 17.27
N GLN A 215 -0.61 -12.94 18.30
CA GLN A 215 -0.79 -14.39 18.49
C GLN A 215 -2.24 -14.78 18.69
N ARG A 216 -3.02 -13.98 19.45
CA ARG A 216 -4.47 -14.24 19.61
C ARG A 216 -5.22 -14.10 18.30
N TRP A 217 -4.90 -13.03 17.54
CA TRP A 217 -5.46 -12.85 16.20
C TRP A 217 -5.11 -14.03 15.29
N GLU A 218 -3.84 -14.42 15.23
CA GLU A 218 -3.38 -15.54 14.40
C GLU A 218 -4.09 -16.85 14.76
N GLN A 219 -4.24 -17.15 16.04
CA GLN A 219 -4.98 -18.32 16.50
C GLN A 219 -6.47 -18.26 16.13
N ALA A 220 -7.09 -17.10 16.25
CA ALA A 220 -8.48 -16.92 15.85
C ALA A 220 -8.68 -17.15 14.34
N GLN A 221 -7.72 -16.71 13.51
CA GLN A 221 -7.78 -16.95 12.05
C GLN A 221 -7.64 -18.43 11.65
N LEU A 222 -7.14 -19.28 12.53
CA LEU A 222 -7.04 -20.73 12.27
C LEU A 222 -8.36 -21.49 12.50
N VAL A 223 -9.29 -20.88 13.20
CA VAL A 223 -10.60 -21.47 13.48
C VAL A 223 -11.47 -21.48 12.21
N ALA A 224 -12.25 -22.51 12.01
CA ALA A 224 -13.23 -22.53 10.93
C ALA A 224 -14.43 -21.63 11.25
N ALA A 225 -15.11 -21.14 10.22
CA ALA A 225 -16.34 -20.38 10.38
C ALA A 225 -17.37 -21.16 11.22
N SER A 226 -17.96 -20.48 12.21
CA SER A 226 -19.01 -21.10 13.01
C SER A 226 -20.29 -21.28 12.19
N PRO A 227 -21.03 -22.39 12.37
CA PRO A 227 -22.31 -22.57 11.71
C PRO A 227 -23.29 -21.46 12.07
N PRO A 228 -24.05 -20.93 11.09
CA PRO A 228 -24.99 -19.85 11.35
C PRO A 228 -26.15 -20.31 12.26
N VAL A 229 -26.50 -19.49 13.24
CA VAL A 229 -27.53 -19.80 14.25
C VAL A 229 -28.91 -19.31 13.82
N SER A 230 -28.99 -18.09 13.28
CA SER A 230 -30.29 -17.48 12.88
C SER A 230 -30.85 -18.14 11.61
N GLU A 231 -32.18 -18.11 11.46
CA GLU A 231 -32.82 -18.65 10.26
C GLU A 231 -32.39 -17.92 9.00
N ASN A 232 -32.31 -16.58 9.04
CA ASN A 232 -31.83 -15.77 7.91
C ASN A 232 -30.40 -16.11 7.53
N ALA A 233 -29.48 -16.25 8.50
CA ALA A 233 -28.10 -16.59 8.22
C ALA A 233 -27.97 -18.03 7.65
N ARG A 234 -28.83 -18.97 8.07
CA ARG A 234 -28.88 -20.31 7.44
C ARG A 234 -29.37 -20.25 6.01
N LYS A 235 -30.40 -19.45 5.72
CA LYS A 235 -30.85 -19.19 4.34
C LYS A 235 -29.76 -18.51 3.52
N GLY A 236 -29.03 -17.57 4.12
CA GLY A 236 -27.89 -16.91 3.52
C GLY A 236 -26.73 -17.86 3.16
N LEU A 237 -26.39 -18.81 4.04
CA LEU A 237 -25.42 -19.87 3.75
C LEU A 237 -25.89 -20.72 2.57
N ALA A 238 -27.14 -21.20 2.59
CA ALA A 238 -27.68 -21.98 1.49
C ALA A 238 -27.67 -21.21 0.17
N LEU A 239 -28.01 -19.91 0.19
CA LEU A 239 -27.94 -19.05 -0.97
C LEU A 239 -26.51 -18.85 -1.46
N PHE A 240 -25.53 -18.65 -0.55
CA PHE A 240 -24.11 -18.53 -0.87
C PHE A 240 -23.58 -19.79 -1.56
N GLU A 241 -23.97 -20.98 -1.10
CA GLU A 241 -23.57 -22.27 -1.68
C GLU A 241 -24.26 -22.56 -3.01
N GLN A 242 -25.53 -22.17 -3.18
CA GLN A 242 -26.31 -22.40 -4.41
C GLN A 242 -25.93 -21.43 -5.53
N MET A 243 -25.49 -20.24 -5.18
CA MET A 243 -25.06 -19.23 -6.16
C MET A 243 -23.59 -19.42 -6.50
N SER A 244 -23.08 -18.66 -7.47
CA SER A 244 -21.69 -18.78 -7.92
C SER A 244 -20.66 -18.23 -6.91
N CYS A 245 -21.03 -17.87 -5.68
CA CYS A 245 -20.13 -17.31 -4.67
C CYS A 245 -18.98 -18.26 -4.33
N ILE A 246 -19.27 -19.54 -4.18
CA ILE A 246 -18.30 -20.63 -3.88
C ILE A 246 -17.28 -20.84 -5.00
N ASN A 247 -17.55 -20.37 -6.23
CA ASN A 247 -16.63 -20.51 -7.36
C ASN A 247 -15.48 -19.47 -7.30
N CYS A 248 -15.62 -18.43 -6.47
CA CYS A 248 -14.62 -17.40 -6.31
C CYS A 248 -14.06 -17.30 -4.90
N HIS A 249 -14.88 -17.52 -3.87
CA HIS A 249 -14.51 -17.32 -2.47
C HIS A 249 -14.30 -18.62 -1.72
N ALA A 250 -13.38 -18.61 -0.76
CA ALA A 250 -13.21 -19.66 0.25
C ALA A 250 -13.85 -19.22 1.58
N ILE A 251 -14.42 -20.19 2.29
CA ILE A 251 -14.86 -20.08 3.69
C ILE A 251 -14.51 -21.42 4.38
N LYS A 252 -13.53 -21.39 5.28
CA LYS A 252 -13.05 -22.57 5.99
C LYS A 252 -14.17 -23.18 6.84
N GLY A 253 -14.36 -24.49 6.71
CA GLY A 253 -15.45 -25.21 7.37
C GLY A 253 -16.73 -25.36 6.53
N THR A 254 -16.73 -24.87 5.28
CA THR A 254 -17.80 -25.04 4.29
C THR A 254 -17.27 -25.72 3.03
N ILE A 255 -18.13 -25.92 2.04
CA ILE A 255 -17.73 -26.44 0.70
C ILE A 255 -17.00 -25.40 -0.17
N ALA A 256 -17.02 -24.12 0.22
CA ALA A 256 -16.39 -23.02 -0.51
C ALA A 256 -14.86 -23.04 -0.32
N SER A 257 -14.10 -23.34 -1.39
CA SER A 257 -12.64 -23.49 -1.35
C SER A 257 -11.90 -22.78 -2.48
N ALA A 258 -12.59 -21.95 -3.27
CA ALA A 258 -11.98 -21.24 -4.38
C ALA A 258 -11.10 -20.07 -3.90
N GLN A 259 -10.09 -19.71 -4.71
CA GLN A 259 -9.10 -18.67 -4.39
C GLN A 259 -9.05 -17.57 -5.49
N VAL A 260 -10.14 -17.37 -6.22
CA VAL A 260 -10.26 -16.34 -7.24
C VAL A 260 -10.56 -14.97 -6.62
N GLY A 261 -11.40 -14.98 -5.59
CA GLY A 261 -11.70 -13.83 -4.76
C GLY A 261 -11.13 -13.99 -3.35
N PRO A 262 -11.24 -12.97 -2.48
CA PRO A 262 -10.79 -13.03 -1.11
C PRO A 262 -11.38 -14.21 -0.32
N ASP A 263 -10.57 -14.83 0.55
CA ASP A 263 -11.07 -15.72 1.59
C ASP A 263 -11.98 -14.92 2.54
N LEU A 264 -13.19 -15.41 2.78
CA LEU A 264 -14.22 -14.76 3.59
C LEU A 264 -14.37 -15.35 4.99
N THR A 265 -13.58 -16.35 5.38
CA THR A 265 -13.72 -17.07 6.66
C THR A 265 -13.86 -16.13 7.87
N HIS A 266 -13.09 -15.05 7.90
CA HIS A 266 -13.09 -14.06 8.97
C HIS A 266 -13.41 -12.65 8.45
N PHE A 267 -14.26 -12.56 7.43
CA PHE A 267 -14.59 -11.29 6.79
C PHE A 267 -15.19 -10.26 7.75
N ALA A 268 -16.08 -10.68 8.65
CA ALA A 268 -16.78 -9.77 9.57
C ALA A 268 -15.85 -9.13 10.63
N SER A 269 -14.66 -9.69 10.85
CA SER A 269 -13.65 -9.10 11.73
C SER A 269 -12.77 -8.06 11.05
N ARG A 270 -12.80 -7.93 9.71
CA ARG A 270 -12.04 -6.93 8.96
C ARG A 270 -12.62 -5.54 9.12
N LYS A 271 -11.76 -4.53 9.07
CA LYS A 271 -12.16 -3.11 9.21
C LYS A 271 -12.73 -2.52 7.93
N GLN A 272 -12.33 -3.07 6.78
CA GLN A 272 -12.62 -2.48 5.48
C GLN A 272 -13.18 -3.52 4.50
N LEU A 273 -13.99 -3.03 3.57
CA LEU A 273 -14.62 -3.77 2.47
C LEU A 273 -14.07 -3.25 1.13
N GLY A 274 -14.00 -4.12 0.11
CA GLY A 274 -13.65 -3.76 -1.26
C GLY A 274 -12.22 -3.26 -1.46
N ALA A 275 -11.25 -3.77 -0.68
CA ALA A 275 -9.86 -3.30 -0.68
C ALA A 275 -9.73 -1.83 -0.26
N GLY A 276 -10.40 -1.45 0.81
CA GLY A 276 -10.25 -0.14 1.43
C GLY A 276 -11.18 0.95 0.91
N ILE A 277 -12.15 0.61 0.06
CA ILE A 277 -13.05 1.64 -0.50
C ILE A 277 -14.09 2.15 0.49
N VAL A 278 -14.56 1.28 1.39
CA VAL A 278 -15.53 1.64 2.45
C VAL A 278 -15.23 0.87 3.74
N ALA A 279 -15.71 1.39 4.86
CA ALA A 279 -15.68 0.68 6.14
C ALA A 279 -16.55 -0.59 6.05
N ASN A 280 -16.13 -1.67 6.71
CA ASN A 280 -16.90 -2.90 6.82
C ASN A 280 -18.01 -2.73 7.86
N THR A 281 -19.16 -2.25 7.42
CA THR A 281 -20.36 -2.07 8.22
C THR A 281 -21.51 -2.87 7.60
N PRO A 282 -22.53 -3.28 8.38
CA PRO A 282 -23.70 -3.97 7.84
C PRO A 282 -24.36 -3.21 6.67
N GLU A 283 -24.44 -1.90 6.74
CA GLU A 283 -24.99 -1.07 5.66
C GLU A 283 -24.14 -1.16 4.38
N ASN A 284 -22.82 -0.99 4.50
CA ASN A 284 -21.93 -1.05 3.35
C ASN A 284 -21.85 -2.46 2.77
N LEU A 285 -21.94 -3.51 3.60
CA LEU A 285 -22.01 -4.89 3.13
C LEU A 285 -23.28 -5.13 2.32
N ARG A 286 -24.45 -4.68 2.77
CA ARG A 286 -25.69 -4.76 2.00
C ARG A 286 -25.62 -4.00 0.69
N ARG A 287 -25.07 -2.80 0.67
CA ARG A 287 -24.84 -2.03 -0.57
C ARG A 287 -23.92 -2.78 -1.53
N TRP A 288 -22.85 -3.39 -1.02
CA TRP A 288 -21.93 -4.18 -1.81
C TRP A 288 -22.60 -5.42 -2.42
N LEU A 289 -23.37 -6.16 -1.63
CA LEU A 289 -24.09 -7.33 -2.11
C LEU A 289 -25.21 -6.99 -3.09
N HIS A 290 -25.89 -5.85 -2.90
CA HIS A 290 -26.93 -5.38 -3.80
C HIS A 290 -26.34 -5.01 -5.18
N ASP A 291 -25.28 -4.21 -5.22
CA ASP A 291 -24.57 -3.85 -6.44
C ASP A 291 -23.12 -3.44 -6.19
N PRO A 292 -22.17 -4.36 -6.34
CA PRO A 292 -20.75 -4.06 -6.13
C PRO A 292 -20.22 -3.01 -7.11
N GLN A 293 -20.82 -2.89 -8.32
CA GLN A 293 -20.42 -1.92 -9.33
C GLN A 293 -20.79 -0.47 -8.95
N GLN A 294 -21.81 -0.27 -8.12
CA GLN A 294 -22.13 1.06 -7.59
C GLN A 294 -21.21 1.49 -6.45
N VAL A 295 -20.58 0.55 -5.77
CA VAL A 295 -19.63 0.83 -4.67
C VAL A 295 -18.21 0.96 -5.20
N LYS A 296 -17.81 0.08 -6.12
CA LYS A 296 -16.48 0.02 -6.72
C LYS A 296 -16.61 -0.28 -8.22
N VAL A 297 -16.61 0.77 -9.03
CA VAL A 297 -16.84 0.69 -10.47
C VAL A 297 -15.73 -0.10 -11.17
N GLY A 298 -16.05 -1.19 -11.87
CA GLY A 298 -15.08 -2.03 -12.56
C GLY A 298 -14.58 -3.22 -11.75
N VAL A 299 -15.06 -3.42 -10.52
CA VAL A 299 -14.71 -4.61 -9.72
C VAL A 299 -15.12 -5.90 -10.44
N LYS A 300 -14.30 -6.95 -10.34
CA LYS A 300 -14.56 -8.25 -11.01
C LYS A 300 -15.73 -9.03 -10.40
N MET A 301 -16.18 -8.71 -9.18
CA MET A 301 -17.37 -9.31 -8.58
C MET A 301 -18.62 -8.88 -9.37
N PRO A 302 -19.37 -9.83 -9.95
CA PRO A 302 -20.54 -9.50 -10.76
C PRO A 302 -21.71 -9.04 -9.89
N ASN A 303 -22.61 -8.22 -10.47
CA ASN A 303 -23.91 -7.92 -9.89
C ASN A 303 -24.86 -9.09 -10.17
N PHE A 304 -25.22 -9.85 -9.14
CA PHE A 304 -26.16 -10.98 -9.21
C PHE A 304 -27.63 -10.57 -9.23
N LYS A 305 -27.92 -9.27 -9.07
CA LYS A 305 -29.30 -8.71 -9.03
C LYS A 305 -30.17 -9.38 -7.96
N PHE A 306 -29.60 -9.57 -6.79
CA PHE A 306 -30.31 -10.13 -5.64
C PHE A 306 -31.51 -9.26 -5.25
N THR A 307 -32.59 -9.89 -4.77
CA THR A 307 -33.69 -9.20 -4.10
C THR A 307 -33.24 -8.67 -2.74
N GLU A 308 -33.95 -7.70 -2.18
CA GLU A 308 -33.64 -7.15 -0.84
C GLU A 308 -33.66 -8.25 0.24
N GLU A 309 -34.54 -9.25 0.12
CA GLU A 309 -34.56 -10.39 1.02
C GLU A 309 -33.29 -11.22 0.92
N GLN A 310 -32.85 -11.54 -0.30
CA GLN A 310 -31.61 -12.29 -0.57
C GLN A 310 -30.36 -11.52 -0.08
N VAL A 311 -30.32 -10.20 -0.31
CA VAL A 311 -29.25 -9.34 0.22
C VAL A 311 -29.19 -9.41 1.73
N THR A 312 -30.36 -9.33 2.40
CA THR A 312 -30.45 -9.41 3.87
C THR A 312 -29.97 -10.78 4.37
N GLN A 313 -30.43 -11.88 3.78
CA GLN A 313 -30.02 -13.24 4.15
C GLN A 313 -28.51 -13.43 3.99
N LEU A 314 -27.93 -13.02 2.83
CA LEU A 314 -26.48 -13.10 2.58
C LEU A 314 -25.69 -12.24 3.56
N ALA A 315 -26.13 -11.00 3.82
CA ALA A 315 -25.47 -10.11 4.78
C ALA A 315 -25.49 -10.72 6.18
N ASP A 316 -26.65 -11.19 6.66
CA ASP A 316 -26.80 -11.81 7.97
C ASP A 316 -25.89 -13.06 8.12
N TYR A 317 -25.66 -13.81 7.04
CA TYR A 317 -24.70 -14.92 7.04
C TYR A 317 -23.25 -14.40 7.09
N ILE A 318 -22.86 -13.51 6.19
CA ILE A 318 -21.48 -13.02 6.07
C ILE A 318 -21.06 -12.28 7.35
N GLU A 319 -21.96 -11.58 8.04
CA GLU A 319 -21.73 -10.94 9.34
C GLU A 319 -21.41 -11.94 10.46
N THR A 320 -21.73 -13.24 10.30
CA THR A 320 -21.33 -14.29 11.26
C THR A 320 -19.89 -14.76 11.10
N LEU A 321 -19.25 -14.46 10.00
CA LEU A 321 -17.89 -14.89 9.65
C LEU A 321 -16.83 -14.04 10.40
N LYS A 322 -16.62 -14.32 11.68
CA LYS A 322 -15.72 -13.60 12.60
C LYS A 322 -14.47 -14.38 12.92
#